data_68a45bfd2fb6c1e326d33c41bdd60fc6
#
_entry.id   68a45bfd2fb6c1e326d33c41bdd60fc6
#
_cell.length_a   1.000
_cell.length_b   1.000
_cell.length_c   1.000
_cell.angle_alpha   90.00
_cell.angle_beta   90.00
_cell.angle_gamma   90.00
#
_symmetry.space_group_name_H-M   'P 1'
#
loop_
_entity.id
_entity.type
_entity.pdbx_description
1 polymer ?
#
loop_
_entity_poly.entity_id
_entity_poly.type
_entity_poly.pdbx_seq_one_letter_code
_entity_poly.pdbx_strand_id
1 'polypeptide(L)'
;MSNTNPTADLEARIVQWEQMAREAPDDMAFFSLGNAYREAGRHSEAADAFEQAIGHNPGMSRAYEMAGRSLLADEQADAASELLVKGYTTAAERGDVKVKNAIAELLERLGTALPEVEDPAAKKAQVEADGRMVLDLRSGQPQPKLPSPPMRGPLGDYIYANFGQITWQQWIAQGTKVINELRLDFSRDEDQTTYDRYMKEWLGITDDQLAEA
;
A
#
# COMPACT_ATOMS: atom_id res chain seq x y z
N MET A 1 -37.95 -9.06 -17.97
CA MET A 1 -36.94 -8.03 -17.82
C MET A 1 -37.13 -7.48 -16.40
N SER A 2 -36.28 -7.94 -15.46
CA SER A 2 -36.39 -7.52 -14.07
C SER A 2 -35.98 -6.05 -13.96
N ASN A 3 -36.95 -5.20 -13.64
CA ASN A 3 -36.72 -3.79 -13.38
C ASN A 3 -36.13 -3.66 -11.98
N THR A 4 -34.81 -3.90 -11.85
CA THR A 4 -34.10 -3.69 -10.59
C THR A 4 -34.06 -2.18 -10.33
N ASN A 5 -34.68 -1.77 -9.23
CA ASN A 5 -34.63 -0.38 -8.79
C ASN A 5 -33.19 -0.07 -8.33
N PRO A 6 -32.45 0.83 -8.98
CA PRO A 6 -31.04 1.11 -8.66
C PRO A 6 -30.79 1.47 -7.19
N THR A 7 -31.78 2.12 -6.55
CA THR A 7 -31.70 2.48 -5.12
C THR A 7 -31.82 1.25 -4.21
N ALA A 8 -32.70 0.30 -4.54
CA ALA A 8 -32.85 -0.93 -3.75
C ALA A 8 -31.61 -1.83 -3.84
N ASP A 9 -30.97 -1.87 -5.02
CA ASP A 9 -29.71 -2.60 -5.24
C ASP A 9 -28.56 -1.98 -4.43
N LEU A 10 -28.50 -0.66 -4.34
CA LEU A 10 -27.49 0.06 -3.58
C LEU A 10 -27.63 -0.16 -2.08
N GLU A 11 -28.86 -0.09 -1.55
CA GLU A 11 -29.14 -0.40 -0.13
C GLU A 11 -28.80 -1.86 0.21
N ALA A 12 -29.10 -2.80 -0.67
CA ALA A 12 -28.73 -4.20 -0.48
C ALA A 12 -27.20 -4.39 -0.43
N ARG A 13 -26.44 -3.66 -1.25
CA ARG A 13 -24.98 -3.65 -1.23
C ARG A 13 -24.44 -3.07 0.07
N ILE A 14 -25.03 -1.99 0.59
CA ILE A 14 -24.64 -1.41 1.88
C ILE A 14 -24.82 -2.44 2.98
N VAL A 15 -26.00 -3.06 3.09
CA VAL A 15 -26.28 -4.09 4.11
C VAL A 15 -25.27 -5.25 4.01
N GLN A 16 -24.92 -5.69 2.80
CA GLN A 16 -23.94 -6.74 2.59
C GLN A 16 -22.54 -6.33 3.11
N TRP A 17 -22.08 -5.10 2.80
CA TRP A 17 -20.78 -4.63 3.25
C TRP A 17 -20.74 -4.33 4.75
N GLU A 18 -21.85 -3.83 5.33
CA GLU A 18 -21.98 -3.70 6.79
C GLU A 18 -21.85 -5.04 7.50
N GLN A 19 -22.49 -6.09 6.96
CA GLN A 19 -22.34 -7.43 7.50
C GLN A 19 -20.91 -7.93 7.39
N MET A 20 -20.28 -7.75 6.23
CA MET A 20 -18.89 -8.17 5.99
C MET A 20 -17.91 -7.46 6.92
N ALA A 21 -18.04 -6.13 7.07
CA ALA A 21 -17.21 -5.34 7.99
C ALA A 21 -17.41 -5.74 9.47
N ARG A 22 -18.58 -6.28 9.82
CA ARG A 22 -18.87 -6.77 11.18
C ARG A 22 -18.32 -8.17 11.43
N GLU A 23 -18.40 -9.07 10.43
CA GLU A 23 -18.00 -10.47 10.56
C GLU A 23 -16.49 -10.66 10.37
N ALA A 24 -15.89 -9.90 9.44
CA ALA A 24 -14.47 -9.96 9.10
C ALA A 24 -13.95 -8.53 8.88
N PRO A 25 -13.71 -7.77 9.96
CA PRO A 25 -13.26 -6.39 9.85
C PRO A 25 -11.84 -6.31 9.29
N ASP A 26 -11.72 -5.79 8.08
CA ASP A 26 -10.45 -5.49 7.42
C ASP A 26 -10.53 -4.18 6.61
N ASP A 27 -9.40 -3.72 6.11
CA ASP A 27 -9.29 -2.49 5.34
C ASP A 27 -10.14 -2.50 4.06
N MET A 28 -10.23 -3.64 3.37
CA MET A 28 -10.98 -3.76 2.13
C MET A 28 -12.49 -3.80 2.35
N ALA A 29 -12.96 -4.44 3.43
CA ALA A 29 -14.36 -4.47 3.80
C ALA A 29 -14.87 -3.06 4.11
N PHE A 30 -14.13 -2.31 4.96
CA PHE A 30 -14.46 -0.93 5.29
C PHE A 30 -14.32 0.02 4.10
N PHE A 31 -13.31 -0.15 3.26
CA PHE A 31 -13.15 0.65 2.05
C PHE A 31 -14.31 0.46 1.06
N SER A 32 -14.77 -0.78 0.90
CA SER A 32 -15.91 -1.11 0.05
C SER A 32 -17.23 -0.57 0.61
N LEU A 33 -17.40 -0.63 1.92
CA LEU A 33 -18.55 -0.03 2.63
C LEU A 33 -18.57 1.49 2.43
N GLY A 34 -17.44 2.17 2.60
CA GLY A 34 -17.30 3.61 2.37
C GLY A 34 -17.67 4.01 0.93
N ASN A 35 -17.27 3.22 -0.07
CA ASN A 35 -17.68 3.45 -1.45
C ASN A 35 -19.19 3.29 -1.64
N ALA A 36 -19.82 2.29 -1.02
CA ALA A 36 -21.26 2.07 -1.11
C ALA A 36 -22.04 3.23 -0.45
N TYR A 37 -21.62 3.69 0.72
CA TYR A 37 -22.21 4.87 1.36
C TYR A 37 -22.06 6.14 0.53
N ARG A 38 -20.87 6.37 -0.05
CA ARG A 38 -20.62 7.52 -0.93
C ARG A 38 -21.50 7.51 -2.18
N GLU A 39 -21.71 6.35 -2.80
CA GLU A 39 -22.63 6.19 -3.92
C GLU A 39 -24.10 6.48 -3.52
N ALA A 40 -24.47 6.20 -2.28
CA ALA A 40 -25.78 6.52 -1.72
C ALA A 40 -25.93 7.99 -1.27
N GLY A 41 -24.87 8.80 -1.39
CA GLY A 41 -24.86 10.20 -0.91
C GLY A 41 -24.77 10.30 0.64
N ARG A 42 -24.51 9.20 1.34
CA ARG A 42 -24.36 9.12 2.79
C ARG A 42 -22.90 9.47 3.16
N HIS A 43 -22.57 10.77 3.04
CA HIS A 43 -21.18 11.23 3.05
C HIS A 43 -20.51 11.11 4.41
N SER A 44 -21.23 11.38 5.51
CA SER A 44 -20.72 11.22 6.88
C SER A 44 -20.33 9.76 7.13
N GLU A 45 -21.26 8.82 6.86
CA GLU A 45 -21.04 7.39 7.06
C GLU A 45 -19.94 6.83 6.12
N ALA A 46 -19.81 7.42 4.94
CA ALA A 46 -18.71 7.07 4.03
C ALA A 46 -17.35 7.50 4.61
N ALA A 47 -17.26 8.69 5.20
CA ALA A 47 -16.05 9.15 5.86
C ALA A 47 -15.65 8.23 7.01
N ASP A 48 -16.60 7.90 7.90
CA ASP A 48 -16.38 6.99 9.02
C ASP A 48 -15.86 5.62 8.56
N ALA A 49 -16.48 5.06 7.51
CA ALA A 49 -16.05 3.77 6.97
C ALA A 49 -14.63 3.83 6.37
N PHE A 50 -14.27 4.89 5.65
CA PHE A 50 -12.91 5.05 5.14
C PHE A 50 -11.89 5.27 6.27
N GLU A 51 -12.25 5.96 7.35
CA GLU A 51 -11.38 6.11 8.52
C GLU A 51 -11.16 4.77 9.22
N GLN A 52 -12.18 3.88 9.28
CA GLN A 52 -11.98 2.51 9.75
C GLN A 52 -11.01 1.75 8.85
N ALA A 53 -11.13 1.87 7.53
CA ALA A 53 -10.17 1.28 6.60
C ALA A 53 -8.73 1.76 6.85
N ILE A 54 -8.55 3.07 7.11
CA ILE A 54 -7.26 3.66 7.49
C ILE A 54 -6.76 3.09 8.81
N GLY A 55 -7.65 2.87 9.79
CA GLY A 55 -7.31 2.25 11.07
C GLY A 55 -6.74 0.84 10.92
N HIS A 56 -7.29 0.06 9.99
CA HIS A 56 -6.78 -1.29 9.67
C HIS A 56 -5.52 -1.25 8.81
N ASN A 57 -5.43 -0.29 7.89
CA ASN A 57 -4.28 -0.13 7.00
C ASN A 57 -3.90 1.35 6.85
N PRO A 58 -3.06 1.88 7.74
CA PRO A 58 -2.60 3.27 7.66
C PRO A 58 -1.83 3.62 6.37
N GLY A 59 -1.37 2.61 5.64
CA GLY A 59 -0.71 2.77 4.35
C GLY A 59 -1.67 2.88 3.16
N MET A 60 -2.98 2.75 3.34
CA MET A 60 -3.95 2.84 2.25
C MET A 60 -4.20 4.30 1.86
N SER A 61 -3.28 4.92 1.10
CA SER A 61 -3.35 6.31 0.66
C SER A 61 -4.68 6.67 -0.01
N ARG A 62 -5.26 5.72 -0.76
CA ARG A 62 -6.55 5.90 -1.42
C ARG A 62 -7.71 6.10 -0.42
N ALA A 63 -7.65 5.48 0.77
CA ALA A 63 -8.69 5.65 1.78
C ALA A 63 -8.70 7.08 2.34
N TYR A 64 -7.52 7.70 2.53
CA TYR A 64 -7.43 9.11 2.92
C TYR A 64 -8.05 10.05 1.89
N GLU A 65 -7.79 9.82 0.60
CA GLU A 65 -8.40 10.63 -0.47
C GLU A 65 -9.92 10.50 -0.46
N MET A 66 -10.45 9.28 -0.34
CA MET A 66 -11.89 9.04 -0.34
C MET A 66 -12.57 9.59 0.92
N ALA A 67 -11.97 9.42 2.08
CA ALA A 67 -12.45 10.01 3.34
C ALA A 67 -12.48 11.55 3.26
N GLY A 68 -11.38 12.17 2.80
CA GLY A 68 -11.31 13.62 2.63
C GLY A 68 -12.38 14.16 1.67
N ARG A 69 -12.63 13.47 0.55
CA ARG A 69 -13.71 13.82 -0.38
C ARG A 69 -15.10 13.70 0.25
N SER A 70 -15.30 12.67 1.09
CA SER A 70 -16.57 12.46 1.80
C SER A 70 -16.80 13.52 2.86
N LEU A 71 -15.77 13.86 3.66
CA LEU A 71 -15.83 14.94 4.63
C LEU A 71 -16.12 16.30 3.97
N LEU A 72 -15.51 16.57 2.81
CA LEU A 72 -15.81 17.80 2.04
C LEU A 72 -17.25 17.84 1.54
N ALA A 73 -17.81 16.71 1.13
CA ALA A 73 -19.20 16.60 0.70
C ALA A 73 -20.18 16.73 1.90
N ASP A 74 -19.71 16.42 3.11
CA ASP A 74 -20.43 16.59 4.37
C ASP A 74 -20.15 17.96 5.06
N GLU A 75 -19.56 18.91 4.32
CA GLU A 75 -19.23 20.26 4.75
C GLU A 75 -18.25 20.34 5.94
N GLN A 76 -17.49 19.28 6.21
CA GLN A 76 -16.50 19.18 7.29
C GLN A 76 -15.08 19.52 6.78
N ALA A 77 -14.88 20.77 6.35
CA ALA A 77 -13.65 21.19 5.68
C ALA A 77 -12.39 21.09 6.55
N ASP A 78 -12.48 21.38 7.85
CA ASP A 78 -11.33 21.31 8.77
C ASP A 78 -10.88 19.86 8.97
N ALA A 79 -11.81 18.93 9.23
CA ALA A 79 -11.52 17.51 9.38
C ALA A 79 -10.96 16.93 8.06
N ALA A 80 -11.52 17.32 6.92
CA ALA A 80 -11.02 16.94 5.61
C ALA A 80 -9.57 17.39 5.41
N SER A 81 -9.25 18.63 5.77
CA SER A 81 -7.90 19.18 5.64
C SER A 81 -6.88 18.41 6.46
N GLU A 82 -7.17 18.13 7.74
CA GLU A 82 -6.28 17.36 8.61
C GLU A 82 -6.03 15.94 8.08
N LEU A 83 -7.09 15.29 7.63
CA LEU A 83 -6.99 13.91 7.10
C LEU A 83 -6.25 13.86 5.77
N LEU A 84 -6.50 14.82 4.88
CA LEU A 84 -5.83 14.92 3.58
C LEU A 84 -4.34 15.23 3.72
N VAL A 85 -3.92 16.04 4.70
CA VAL A 85 -2.49 16.27 4.99
C VAL A 85 -1.78 14.96 5.33
N LYS A 86 -2.38 14.13 6.19
CA LYS A 86 -1.84 12.79 6.50
C LYS A 86 -1.81 11.90 5.25
N GLY A 87 -2.89 11.92 4.47
CA GLY A 87 -2.99 11.15 3.22
C GLY A 87 -1.96 11.57 2.17
N TYR A 88 -1.66 12.86 2.06
CA TYR A 88 -0.63 13.38 1.17
C TYR A 88 0.76 12.84 1.52
N THR A 89 1.12 12.86 2.80
CA THR A 89 2.38 12.30 3.30
C THR A 89 2.45 10.79 3.03
N THR A 90 1.40 10.06 3.39
CA THR A 90 1.31 8.61 3.15
C THR A 90 1.45 8.27 1.66
N ALA A 91 0.76 8.99 0.78
CA ALA A 91 0.83 8.78 -0.67
C ALA A 91 2.24 9.08 -1.23
N ALA A 92 2.89 10.12 -0.71
CA ALA A 92 4.25 10.49 -1.08
C ALA A 92 5.26 9.40 -0.66
N GLU A 93 5.20 8.93 0.59
CA GLU A 93 6.08 7.89 1.13
C GLU A 93 5.94 6.56 0.38
N ARG A 94 4.75 6.25 -0.11
CA ARG A 94 4.46 5.03 -0.87
C ARG A 94 4.70 5.15 -2.38
N GLY A 95 5.01 6.34 -2.87
CA GLY A 95 5.15 6.61 -4.28
C GLY A 95 3.83 6.60 -5.07
N ASP A 96 2.69 6.73 -4.40
CA ASP A 96 1.35 6.77 -5.02
C ASP A 96 1.09 8.13 -5.68
N VAL A 97 1.80 8.43 -6.75
CA VAL A 97 1.81 9.75 -7.42
C VAL A 97 0.41 10.22 -7.80
N LYS A 98 -0.45 9.33 -8.29
CA LYS A 98 -1.83 9.68 -8.70
C LYS A 98 -2.65 10.15 -7.51
N VAL A 99 -2.60 9.42 -6.40
CA VAL A 99 -3.33 9.76 -5.17
C VAL A 99 -2.76 11.02 -4.54
N LYS A 100 -1.43 11.13 -4.46
CA LYS A 100 -0.75 12.35 -3.97
C LYS A 100 -1.21 13.59 -4.71
N ASN A 101 -1.24 13.56 -6.04
CA ASN A 101 -1.66 14.71 -6.85
C ASN A 101 -3.15 15.03 -6.65
N ALA A 102 -4.02 14.01 -6.58
CA ALA A 102 -5.44 14.21 -6.31
C ALA A 102 -5.70 14.84 -4.92
N ILE A 103 -4.92 14.44 -3.90
CA ILE A 103 -4.98 15.04 -2.57
C ILE A 103 -4.44 16.48 -2.60
N ALA A 104 -3.34 16.73 -3.32
CA ALA A 104 -2.78 18.08 -3.47
C ALA A 104 -3.82 19.07 -4.01
N GLU A 105 -4.55 18.70 -5.06
CA GLU A 105 -5.62 19.53 -5.63
C GLU A 105 -6.72 19.84 -4.61
N LEU A 106 -7.07 18.89 -3.74
CA LEU A 106 -8.07 19.10 -2.69
C LEU A 106 -7.56 20.06 -1.62
N LEU A 107 -6.30 19.89 -1.18
CA LEU A 107 -5.67 20.77 -0.19
C LEU A 107 -5.52 22.21 -0.72
N GLU A 108 -5.10 22.38 -1.97
CA GLU A 108 -5.04 23.69 -2.64
C GLU A 108 -6.40 24.39 -2.66
N ARG A 109 -7.46 23.67 -2.99
CA ARG A 109 -8.84 24.20 -2.98
C ARG A 109 -9.31 24.61 -1.59
N LEU A 110 -8.78 23.95 -0.54
CA LEU A 110 -9.04 24.30 0.85
C LEU A 110 -8.15 25.45 1.35
N GLY A 111 -7.17 25.88 0.55
CA GLY A 111 -6.16 26.88 0.97
C GLY A 111 -5.18 26.34 2.01
N THR A 112 -5.08 25.02 2.14
CA THR A 112 -4.16 24.35 3.06
C THR A 112 -2.80 24.17 2.38
N ALA A 113 -1.73 24.59 3.08
CA ALA A 113 -0.37 24.40 2.58
C ALA A 113 -0.04 22.91 2.48
N LEU A 114 0.61 22.53 1.37
CA LEU A 114 1.09 21.15 1.21
C LEU A 114 2.23 20.88 2.21
N PRO A 115 2.22 19.74 2.90
CA PRO A 115 3.33 19.37 3.76
C PRO A 115 4.62 19.15 2.94
N GLU A 116 5.75 19.58 3.49
CA GLU A 116 7.04 19.23 2.93
C GLU A 116 7.24 17.72 3.08
N VAL A 117 7.30 17.02 1.96
CA VAL A 117 7.63 15.59 1.90
C VAL A 117 8.89 15.43 1.06
N GLU A 118 9.82 14.65 1.57
CA GLU A 118 10.98 14.28 0.76
C GLU A 118 10.48 13.50 -0.47
N ASP A 119 10.92 13.91 -1.65
CA ASP A 119 10.67 13.13 -2.86
C ASP A 119 11.34 11.76 -2.71
N PRO A 120 10.59 10.64 -2.75
CA PRO A 120 11.17 9.30 -2.62
C PRO A 120 12.30 9.05 -3.62
N ALA A 121 12.19 9.59 -4.83
CA ALA A 121 13.23 9.47 -5.83
C ALA A 121 14.48 10.28 -5.45
N ALA A 122 14.31 11.49 -4.94
CA ALA A 122 15.42 12.31 -4.45
C ALA A 122 16.10 11.68 -3.23
N LYS A 123 15.30 11.17 -2.28
CA LYS A 123 15.82 10.43 -1.11
C LYS A 123 16.61 9.20 -1.54
N LYS A 124 16.06 8.40 -2.49
CA LYS A 124 16.76 7.24 -3.03
C LYS A 124 18.08 7.65 -3.66
N ALA A 125 18.07 8.67 -4.54
CA ALA A 125 19.28 9.16 -5.20
C ALA A 125 20.33 9.66 -4.19
N GLN A 126 19.91 10.36 -3.14
CA GLN A 126 20.81 10.84 -2.09
C GLN A 126 21.44 9.69 -1.30
N VAL A 127 20.64 8.69 -0.92
CA VAL A 127 21.11 7.51 -0.18
C VAL A 127 22.09 6.69 -1.02
N GLU A 128 21.84 6.57 -2.33
CA GLU A 128 22.61 5.73 -3.23
C GLU A 128 23.80 6.44 -3.88
N ALA A 129 23.99 7.75 -3.61
CA ALA A 129 24.98 8.60 -4.27
C ALA A 129 26.44 8.08 -4.15
N ASP A 130 26.78 7.43 -3.04
CA ASP A 130 28.13 6.89 -2.81
C ASP A 130 28.28 5.39 -3.20
N GLY A 131 27.19 4.75 -3.64
CA GLY A 131 27.14 3.36 -4.07
C GLY A 131 27.24 2.31 -2.95
N ARG A 132 27.41 2.73 -1.69
CA ARG A 132 27.54 1.84 -0.52
C ARG A 132 26.24 1.55 0.18
N MET A 133 25.26 2.41 -0.01
CA MET A 133 23.95 2.32 0.63
C MET A 133 22.87 2.07 -0.43
N VAL A 134 21.76 1.51 0.01
CA VAL A 134 20.51 1.36 -0.76
C VAL A 134 19.34 1.82 0.12
N LEU A 135 18.37 2.47 -0.48
CA LEU A 135 17.10 2.73 0.20
C LEU A 135 16.28 1.43 0.14
N ASP A 136 16.27 0.71 1.25
CA ASP A 136 15.62 -0.60 1.34
C ASP A 136 14.10 -0.50 1.19
N LEU A 137 13.52 -1.19 0.20
CA LEU A 137 12.09 -1.11 -0.10
C LEU A 137 11.19 -1.68 1.00
N ARG A 138 11.68 -2.66 1.77
CA ARG A 138 10.87 -3.28 2.81
C ARG A 138 10.78 -2.40 4.05
N SER A 139 11.91 -1.84 4.49
CA SER A 139 11.98 -1.03 5.71
C SER A 139 11.77 0.46 5.47
N GLY A 140 11.91 0.94 4.22
CA GLY A 140 11.92 2.37 3.89
C GLY A 140 13.14 3.13 4.45
N GLN A 141 14.16 2.41 4.93
CA GLN A 141 15.34 2.99 5.58
C GLN A 141 16.62 2.75 4.76
N PRO A 142 17.59 3.66 4.83
CA PRO A 142 18.92 3.42 4.29
C PRO A 142 19.59 2.21 4.95
N GLN A 143 20.09 1.28 4.14
CA GLN A 143 20.82 0.12 4.59
C GLN A 143 22.11 -0.07 3.79
N PRO A 144 23.14 -0.72 4.35
CA PRO A 144 24.30 -1.12 3.57
C PRO A 144 23.89 -1.99 2.38
N LYS A 145 24.42 -1.68 1.20
CA LYS A 145 24.17 -2.44 -0.01
C LYS A 145 24.76 -3.85 0.11
N LEU A 146 24.11 -4.82 -0.52
CA LEU A 146 24.67 -6.17 -0.67
C LEU A 146 26.03 -6.10 -1.41
N PRO A 147 26.99 -6.99 -1.11
CA PRO A 147 28.28 -7.00 -1.80
C PRO A 147 28.16 -7.43 -3.28
N SER A 148 27.16 -8.22 -3.61
CA SER A 148 26.84 -8.69 -4.96
C SER A 148 25.38 -9.16 -5.00
N PRO A 149 24.78 -9.34 -6.20
CA PRO A 149 23.50 -10.00 -6.33
C PRO A 149 23.48 -11.36 -5.62
N PRO A 150 22.46 -11.64 -4.78
CA PRO A 150 22.45 -12.85 -3.96
C PRO A 150 22.20 -14.13 -4.75
N MET A 151 21.67 -13.99 -5.95
CA MET A 151 21.44 -15.08 -6.91
C MET A 151 21.55 -14.55 -8.34
N ARG A 152 21.60 -15.45 -9.31
CA ARG A 152 21.63 -15.08 -10.73
C ARG A 152 20.22 -14.77 -11.25
N GLY A 153 20.16 -13.90 -12.24
CA GLY A 153 18.93 -13.56 -12.99
C GLY A 153 18.15 -12.38 -12.41
N PRO A 154 17.01 -12.03 -13.04
CA PRO A 154 16.27 -10.80 -12.77
C PRO A 154 15.89 -10.60 -11.30
N LEU A 155 15.49 -11.66 -10.60
CA LEU A 155 15.15 -11.59 -9.19
C LEU A 155 16.37 -11.20 -8.34
N GLY A 156 17.54 -11.78 -8.60
CA GLY A 156 18.76 -11.45 -7.88
C GLY A 156 19.23 -10.01 -8.12
N ASP A 157 19.12 -9.55 -9.36
CA ASP A 157 19.47 -8.17 -9.74
C ASP A 157 18.49 -7.18 -9.10
N TYR A 158 17.20 -7.48 -9.11
CA TYR A 158 16.17 -6.67 -8.44
C TYR A 158 16.41 -6.56 -6.93
N ILE A 159 16.71 -7.70 -6.26
CA ILE A 159 17.04 -7.72 -4.84
C ILE A 159 18.28 -6.87 -4.55
N TYR A 160 19.33 -7.00 -5.35
CA TYR A 160 20.56 -6.23 -5.19
C TYR A 160 20.36 -4.72 -5.34
N ALA A 161 19.44 -4.30 -6.22
CA ALA A 161 19.14 -2.91 -6.48
C ALA A 161 18.25 -2.26 -5.41
N ASN A 162 17.43 -3.04 -4.70
CA ASN A 162 16.32 -2.51 -3.92
C ASN A 162 16.29 -2.96 -2.44
N PHE A 163 17.15 -3.89 -2.02
CA PHE A 163 17.17 -4.38 -0.64
C PHE A 163 18.57 -4.35 -0.03
N GLY A 164 18.62 -3.99 1.26
CA GLY A 164 19.87 -3.88 1.98
C GLY A 164 20.28 -5.19 2.70
N GLN A 165 21.49 -5.17 3.25
CA GLN A 165 22.08 -6.33 3.94
C GLN A 165 21.23 -6.80 5.11
N ILE A 166 20.64 -5.88 5.89
CA ILE A 166 19.86 -6.23 7.09
C ILE A 166 18.61 -7.00 6.67
N THR A 167 17.85 -6.49 5.69
CA THR A 167 16.67 -7.16 5.15
C THR A 167 17.02 -8.51 4.55
N TRP A 168 18.11 -8.60 3.81
CA TRP A 168 18.57 -9.86 3.26
C TRP A 168 18.95 -10.90 4.33
N GLN A 169 19.63 -10.49 5.38
CA GLN A 169 19.94 -11.37 6.52
C GLN A 169 18.68 -11.88 7.23
N GLN A 170 17.66 -11.01 7.38
CA GLN A 170 16.37 -11.40 7.93
C GLN A 170 15.66 -12.43 7.03
N TRP A 171 15.74 -12.25 5.70
CA TRP A 171 15.23 -13.24 4.76
C TRP A 171 15.97 -14.58 4.90
N ILE A 172 17.29 -14.60 4.97
CA ILE A 172 18.05 -15.84 5.14
C ILE A 172 17.58 -16.62 6.38
N ALA A 173 17.35 -15.93 7.49
CA ALA A 173 16.82 -16.55 8.71
C ALA A 173 15.38 -17.09 8.51
N GLN A 174 14.52 -16.34 7.83
CA GLN A 174 13.16 -16.76 7.53
C GLN A 174 13.12 -17.87 6.48
N GLY A 175 13.89 -17.76 5.41
CA GLY A 175 13.98 -18.75 4.35
C GLY A 175 14.48 -20.11 4.84
N THR A 176 15.38 -20.12 5.83
CA THR A 176 15.80 -21.36 6.49
C THR A 176 14.62 -22.08 7.18
N LYS A 177 13.70 -21.32 7.80
CA LYS A 177 12.48 -21.91 8.39
C LYS A 177 11.60 -22.48 7.31
N VAL A 178 11.38 -21.75 6.21
CA VAL A 178 10.58 -22.21 5.06
C VAL A 178 11.12 -23.53 4.50
N ILE A 179 12.45 -23.63 4.31
CA ILE A 179 13.11 -24.87 3.84
C ILE A 179 12.81 -26.02 4.79
N ASN A 180 12.96 -25.83 6.09
CA ASN A 180 12.78 -26.87 7.10
C ASN A 180 11.31 -27.29 7.24
N GLU A 181 10.38 -26.35 7.28
CA GLU A 181 8.94 -26.61 7.45
C GLU A 181 8.35 -27.33 6.24
N LEU A 182 8.71 -26.89 5.02
CA LEU A 182 8.23 -27.48 3.78
C LEU A 182 9.11 -28.63 3.27
N ARG A 183 10.25 -28.91 3.94
CA ARG A 183 11.22 -29.94 3.56
C ARG A 183 11.67 -29.82 2.11
N LEU A 184 11.99 -28.59 1.69
CA LEU A 184 12.35 -28.29 0.32
C LEU A 184 13.70 -28.95 -0.05
N ASP A 185 13.75 -29.53 -1.25
CA ASP A 185 14.93 -30.15 -1.84
C ASP A 185 15.30 -29.40 -3.13
N PHE A 186 16.32 -28.54 -3.06
CA PHE A 186 16.75 -27.70 -4.18
C PHE A 186 17.33 -28.44 -5.39
N SER A 187 17.40 -29.77 -5.34
CA SER A 187 17.63 -30.58 -6.55
C SER A 187 16.40 -30.63 -7.47
N ARG A 188 15.23 -30.20 -6.97
CA ARG A 188 13.95 -30.16 -7.69
C ARG A 188 13.54 -28.75 -8.05
N ASP A 189 13.25 -28.50 -9.32
CA ASP A 189 12.86 -27.16 -9.82
C ASP A 189 11.56 -26.65 -9.16
N GLU A 190 10.64 -27.53 -8.81
CA GLU A 190 9.38 -27.20 -8.12
C GLU A 190 9.63 -26.59 -6.72
N ASP A 191 10.61 -27.15 -6.00
CA ASP A 191 10.96 -26.66 -4.67
C ASP A 191 11.74 -25.33 -4.73
N GLN A 192 12.56 -25.12 -5.76
CA GLN A 192 13.17 -23.83 -6.04
C GLN A 192 12.11 -22.77 -6.32
N THR A 193 11.15 -23.08 -7.22
CA THR A 193 10.03 -22.18 -7.55
C THR A 193 9.19 -21.84 -6.31
N THR A 194 8.96 -22.82 -5.45
CA THR A 194 8.24 -22.62 -4.18
C THR A 194 9.00 -21.69 -3.25
N TYR A 195 10.31 -21.90 -3.08
CA TYR A 195 11.16 -21.03 -2.26
C TYR A 195 11.19 -19.59 -2.79
N ASP A 196 11.34 -19.40 -4.10
CA ASP A 196 11.35 -18.08 -4.73
C ASP A 196 10.01 -17.35 -4.56
N ARG A 197 8.89 -18.08 -4.60
CA ARG A 197 7.56 -17.52 -4.31
C ARG A 197 7.48 -16.99 -2.88
N TYR A 198 7.88 -17.79 -1.87
CA TYR A 198 7.90 -17.35 -0.48
C TYR A 198 8.84 -16.16 -0.26
N MET A 199 9.97 -16.13 -0.95
CA MET A 199 10.90 -15.00 -0.91
C MET A 199 10.25 -13.72 -1.47
N LYS A 200 9.63 -13.81 -2.64
CA LYS A 200 8.93 -12.68 -3.25
C LYS A 200 7.82 -12.16 -2.34
N GLU A 201 6.97 -13.04 -1.83
CA GLU A 201 5.91 -12.68 -0.88
C GLU A 201 6.46 -11.98 0.36
N TRP A 202 7.52 -12.52 0.96
CA TRP A 202 8.12 -11.95 2.17
C TRP A 202 8.78 -10.59 1.90
N LEU A 203 9.45 -10.42 0.77
CA LEU A 203 10.08 -9.16 0.35
C LEU A 203 9.04 -8.14 -0.17
N GLY A 204 7.82 -8.57 -0.50
CA GLY A 204 6.80 -7.73 -1.13
C GLY A 204 7.08 -7.44 -2.61
N ILE A 205 7.73 -8.37 -3.32
CA ILE A 205 8.07 -8.25 -4.74
C ILE A 205 6.93 -8.84 -5.58
N THR A 206 6.43 -8.06 -6.53
CA THR A 206 5.43 -8.52 -7.52
C THR A 206 6.09 -8.90 -8.84
N ASP A 207 5.41 -9.73 -9.63
CA ASP A 207 5.93 -10.12 -10.94
C ASP A 207 5.98 -8.94 -11.93
N ASP A 208 5.08 -7.97 -11.79
CA ASP A 208 5.10 -6.73 -12.59
C ASP A 208 6.36 -5.90 -12.32
N GLN A 209 6.77 -5.79 -11.06
CA GLN A 209 8.01 -5.09 -10.69
C GLN A 209 9.27 -5.77 -11.25
N LEU A 210 9.25 -7.10 -11.41
CA LEU A 210 10.37 -7.84 -12.03
C LEU A 210 10.39 -7.74 -13.55
N ALA A 211 9.24 -7.50 -14.17
CA ALA A 211 9.13 -7.32 -15.62
C ALA A 211 9.58 -5.91 -16.08
N GLU A 212 9.55 -4.92 -15.18
CA GLU A 212 9.96 -3.53 -15.43
C GLU A 212 11.43 -3.26 -15.09
N ALA A 213 12.13 -4.20 -14.46
CA ALA A 213 13.51 -4.07 -13.96
C ALA A 213 14.53 -4.62 -14.97
#